data_1b800509da09a7b36916037d9caa0632
#
_entry.id   1b800509da09a7b36916037d9caa0632
#
_cell.length_a   1.000
_cell.length_b   1.000
_cell.length_c   1.000
_cell.angle_alpha   90.00
_cell.angle_beta   90.00
_cell.angle_gamma   90.00
#
_symmetry.space_group_name_H-M   'P 1'
#
loop_
_entity.id
_entity.type
_entity.pdbx_description
1 polymer ?
#
loop_
_entity_poly.entity_id
_entity_poly.type
_entity_poly.pdbx_seq_one_letter_code
_entity_poly.pdbx_strand_id
1 'polypeptide(L)'
;MLTILNDYASKAVLSLDLIKNAVSSVCQKYDVNAVYLFGSYAKSKARSDSDIDLMIVSGIEGIKYYQLLNELETKLKKKIDLLRLETAIQNVKLMNEILKDGIKIYG
;
A
#
# COMPACT_ATOMS: atom_id res chain seq x y z
N MET A 1 24.79 -4.22 10.95
CA MET A 1 24.33 -4.66 10.91
C MET A 1 23.06 -4.84 11.34
N LEU A 2 22.58 -4.50 12.07
CA LEU A 2 21.32 -4.59 12.59
C LEU A 2 20.37 -3.70 11.97
N THR A 3 20.83 -2.89 11.05
CA THR A 3 19.98 -1.97 10.36
C THR A 3 18.86 -2.63 9.60
N ILE A 4 19.06 -3.89 9.26
CA ILE A 4 18.02 -4.62 8.56
C ILE A 4 16.73 -4.65 9.34
N LEU A 5 16.82 -4.73 10.65
CA LEU A 5 15.65 -4.84 11.47
C LEU A 5 14.86 -3.55 11.51
N ASN A 6 15.41 -2.48 10.99
CA ASN A 6 14.76 -1.19 11.05
C ASN A 6 14.11 -0.78 9.74
N ASP A 7 14.13 -1.66 8.75
CA ASP A 7 13.59 -1.29 7.44
C ASP A 7 12.12 -0.94 7.51
N TYR A 8 11.38 -1.59 8.40
CA TYR A 8 9.96 -1.33 8.55
C TYR A 8 9.65 -0.51 9.80
N ALA A 9 10.68 0.05 10.41
CA ALA A 9 10.53 0.72 11.69
C ALA A 9 10.63 2.23 11.58
N SER A 10 10.32 2.78 10.43
CA SER A 10 10.32 4.22 10.27
C SER A 10 9.31 4.83 11.23
N LYS A 11 9.74 5.86 11.96
CA LYS A 11 8.85 6.53 12.90
C LYS A 11 8.16 7.74 12.28
N ALA A 12 8.44 8.03 11.03
CA ALA A 12 7.83 9.18 10.38
C ALA A 12 6.45 8.82 9.86
N VAL A 13 5.54 9.79 9.87
CA VAL A 13 4.30 9.69 9.11
C VAL A 13 4.60 10.17 7.71
N LEU A 14 4.39 9.34 6.72
CA LEU A 14 4.75 9.64 5.35
C LEU A 14 3.71 10.54 4.70
N SER A 15 4.17 11.42 3.80
CA SER A 15 3.25 12.27 3.06
C SER A 15 2.56 11.45 1.95
N LEU A 16 1.41 11.92 1.52
CA LEU A 16 0.70 11.30 0.40
C LEU A 16 1.57 11.29 -0.85
N ASP A 17 2.27 12.39 -1.13
CA ASP A 17 3.12 12.49 -2.32
C ASP A 17 4.24 11.46 -2.29
N LEU A 18 4.84 11.25 -1.14
CA LEU A 18 5.91 10.28 -1.02
C LEU A 18 5.38 8.87 -1.29
N ILE A 19 4.21 8.56 -0.73
CA ILE A 19 3.59 7.25 -0.96
C ILE A 19 3.24 7.07 -2.44
N LYS A 20 2.62 8.08 -3.06
CA LYS A 20 2.27 8.02 -4.48
C LYS A 20 3.49 7.80 -5.35
N ASN A 21 4.56 8.54 -5.10
CA ASN A 21 5.76 8.44 -5.93
C ASN A 21 6.42 7.07 -5.79
N ALA A 22 6.48 6.56 -4.57
CA ALA A 22 7.06 5.24 -4.34
C ALA A 22 6.24 4.14 -5.00
N VAL A 23 4.91 4.19 -4.84
CA VAL A 23 4.02 3.20 -5.42
C VAL A 23 4.11 3.25 -6.95
N SER A 24 4.11 4.44 -7.53
CA SER A 24 4.21 4.61 -8.98
C SER A 24 5.53 4.02 -9.50
N SER A 25 6.62 4.34 -8.82
CA SER A 25 7.94 3.87 -9.22
C SER A 25 8.03 2.35 -9.22
N VAL A 26 7.46 1.71 -8.21
CA VAL A 26 7.52 0.24 -8.09
C VAL A 26 6.51 -0.41 -9.04
N CYS A 27 5.27 0.07 -9.05
CA CYS A 27 4.19 -0.60 -9.79
C CYS A 27 4.38 -0.55 -11.30
N GLN A 28 5.15 0.41 -11.80
CA GLN A 28 5.46 0.46 -13.24
C GLN A 28 6.20 -0.79 -13.72
N LYS A 29 6.87 -1.49 -12.84
CA LYS A 29 7.62 -2.70 -13.19
C LYS A 29 6.77 -3.96 -13.13
N TYR A 30 5.52 -3.83 -12.70
CA TYR A 30 4.61 -4.96 -12.55
C TYR A 30 3.35 -4.70 -13.35
N ASP A 31 2.58 -5.76 -13.55
CA ASP A 31 1.31 -5.64 -14.28
C ASP A 31 0.21 -5.21 -13.30
N VAL A 32 0.24 -3.95 -12.92
CA VAL A 32 -0.71 -3.36 -11.97
C VAL A 32 -1.53 -2.30 -12.69
N ASN A 33 -2.85 -2.42 -12.63
CA ASN A 33 -3.76 -1.48 -13.29
C ASN A 33 -4.04 -0.26 -12.44
N ALA A 34 -4.17 -0.45 -11.14
CA ALA A 34 -4.49 0.66 -10.24
C ALA A 34 -4.14 0.30 -8.81
N VAL A 35 -3.87 1.31 -7.98
CA VAL A 35 -3.67 1.16 -6.56
C VAL A 35 -4.46 2.24 -5.83
N TYR A 36 -5.18 1.83 -4.80
CA TYR A 36 -5.94 2.73 -3.95
C TYR A 36 -5.39 2.69 -2.54
N LEU A 37 -5.15 3.87 -1.97
CA LEU A 37 -4.77 4.02 -0.57
C LEU A 37 -6.06 4.12 0.25
N PHE A 38 -6.12 3.37 1.36
CA PHE A 38 -7.26 3.46 2.25
C PHE A 38 -6.78 3.45 3.70
N GLY A 39 -7.70 3.33 4.64
CA GLY A 39 -7.33 3.29 6.06
C GLY A 39 -6.87 4.64 6.60
N SER A 40 -6.03 4.60 7.63
CA SER A 40 -5.64 5.80 8.36
C SER A 40 -4.90 6.81 7.50
N TYR A 41 -4.05 6.36 6.60
CA TYR A 41 -3.32 7.27 5.72
C TYR A 41 -4.26 8.01 4.76
N ALA A 42 -5.28 7.35 4.27
CA ALA A 42 -6.25 8.00 3.38
C ALA A 42 -7.10 9.03 4.12
N LYS A 43 -7.31 8.81 5.41
CA LYS A 43 -8.15 9.70 6.23
C LYS A 43 -7.35 10.80 6.92
N SER A 44 -6.07 10.91 6.64
CA SER A 44 -5.16 11.86 7.30
C SER A 44 -5.12 11.65 8.81
N LYS A 45 -5.23 10.40 9.24
CA LYS A 45 -5.22 10.04 10.66
C LYS A 45 -4.08 9.09 10.99
N ALA A 46 -3.12 8.93 10.07
CA ALA A 46 -2.01 8.02 10.30
C ALA A 46 -1.12 8.51 11.43
N ARG A 47 -0.57 7.54 12.14
CA ARG A 47 0.38 7.78 13.23
C ARG A 47 1.70 7.13 12.84
N SER A 48 2.73 7.37 13.65
CA SER A 48 4.07 6.84 13.34
C SER A 48 4.10 5.32 13.27
N ASP A 49 3.17 4.64 13.95
CA ASP A 49 3.11 3.19 13.96
C ASP A 49 2.00 2.63 13.05
N SER A 50 1.36 3.47 12.26
CA SER A 50 0.31 3.01 11.36
C SER A 50 0.89 2.25 10.17
N ASP A 51 0.21 1.18 9.77
CA ASP A 51 0.52 0.49 8.52
C ASP A 51 -0.05 1.29 7.35
N ILE A 52 0.47 1.04 6.17
CA ILE A 52 -0.06 1.64 4.94
C ILE A 52 -0.99 0.61 4.30
N ASP A 53 -2.26 0.97 4.14
CA ASP A 53 -3.27 0.07 3.59
C ASP A 53 -3.47 0.37 2.11
N LEU A 54 -3.18 -0.61 1.26
CA LEU A 54 -3.28 -0.47 -0.18
C LEU A 54 -4.16 -1.57 -0.76
N MET A 55 -5.03 -1.19 -1.71
CA MET A 55 -5.78 -2.15 -2.50
C MET A 55 -5.28 -2.09 -3.93
N ILE A 56 -4.90 -3.23 -4.49
CA ILE A 56 -4.42 -3.27 -5.88
C ILE A 56 -5.45 -3.90 -6.80
N VAL A 57 -5.49 -3.36 -8.02
CA VAL A 57 -6.25 -3.92 -9.12
C VAL A 57 -5.22 -4.46 -10.09
N SER A 58 -5.08 -5.78 -10.14
CA SER A 58 -4.00 -6.41 -10.89
C SER A 58 -4.27 -7.89 -11.03
N GLY A 59 -3.73 -8.47 -12.12
CA GLY A 59 -3.79 -9.91 -12.31
C GLY A 59 -2.58 -10.66 -11.78
N ILE A 60 -1.63 -9.97 -11.12
CA ILE A 60 -0.44 -10.67 -10.66
C ILE A 60 -0.77 -11.64 -9.53
N GLU A 61 -0.05 -12.76 -9.51
CA GLU A 61 -0.29 -13.81 -8.54
C GLU A 61 1.03 -14.43 -8.10
N GLY A 62 0.93 -15.23 -7.05
CA GLY A 62 2.05 -16.03 -6.60
C GLY A 62 3.22 -15.18 -6.17
N ILE A 63 4.41 -15.60 -6.62
CA ILE A 63 5.64 -14.98 -6.16
C ILE A 63 5.74 -13.51 -6.56
N LYS A 64 5.15 -13.13 -7.68
CA LYS A 64 5.20 -11.74 -8.12
C LYS A 64 4.43 -10.81 -7.18
N TYR A 65 3.35 -11.31 -6.61
CA TYR A 65 2.61 -10.56 -5.62
C TYR A 65 3.49 -10.25 -4.41
N TYR A 66 4.22 -11.24 -3.93
CA TYR A 66 5.08 -11.06 -2.76
C TYR A 66 6.31 -10.22 -3.09
N GLN A 67 6.80 -10.32 -4.32
CA GLN A 67 7.91 -9.45 -4.76
C GLN A 67 7.46 -7.99 -4.76
N LEU A 68 6.27 -7.72 -5.27
CA LEU A 68 5.72 -6.37 -5.26
C LEU A 68 5.58 -5.84 -3.84
N LEU A 69 4.99 -6.64 -2.96
CA LEU A 69 4.81 -6.25 -1.57
C LEU A 69 6.15 -5.94 -0.91
N ASN A 70 7.13 -6.81 -1.10
CA ASN A 70 8.44 -6.62 -0.51
C ASN A 70 9.12 -5.35 -1.02
N GLU A 71 9.00 -5.08 -2.32
CA GLU A 71 9.60 -3.86 -2.87
C GLU A 71 8.95 -2.60 -2.30
N LEU A 72 7.64 -2.61 -2.16
CA LEU A 72 6.92 -1.47 -1.60
C LEU A 72 7.33 -1.25 -0.14
N GLU A 73 7.39 -2.32 0.64
CA GLU A 73 7.77 -2.20 2.05
C GLU A 73 9.21 -1.70 2.20
N THR A 74 10.10 -2.21 1.38
CA THR A 74 11.50 -1.80 1.43
C THR A 74 11.63 -0.32 1.05
N LYS A 75 10.92 0.10 0.02
CA LYS A 75 11.03 1.47 -0.46
C LYS A 75 10.42 2.47 0.51
N LEU A 76 9.28 2.13 1.10
CA LEU A 76 8.57 3.04 2.00
C LEU A 76 8.99 2.88 3.46
N LYS A 77 9.70 1.80 3.79
CA LYS A 77 10.18 1.51 5.15
C LYS A 77 9.03 1.48 6.14
N LYS A 78 7.91 0.94 5.70
CA LYS A 78 6.70 0.76 6.49
C LYS A 78 6.10 -0.57 6.16
N LYS A 79 5.39 -1.15 7.10
CA LYS A 79 4.60 -2.33 6.84
C LYS A 79 3.42 -1.95 5.96
N ILE A 80 3.18 -2.75 4.93
CA ILE A 80 2.09 -2.51 3.99
C ILE A 80 1.11 -3.65 4.07
N ASP A 81 -0.15 -3.29 4.23
CA ASP A 81 -1.27 -4.21 4.18
C ASP A 81 -1.78 -4.16 2.74
N LEU A 82 -1.35 -5.12 1.95
CA LEU A 82 -1.67 -5.14 0.53
C LEU A 82 -2.82 -6.10 0.26
N LEU A 83 -3.88 -5.55 -0.31
CA LEU A 83 -5.12 -6.28 -0.51
C LEU A 83 -5.48 -6.28 -1.99
N ARG A 84 -5.97 -7.40 -2.51
CA ARG A 84 -6.45 -7.44 -3.89
C ARG A 84 -7.90 -6.99 -3.93
N LEU A 85 -8.28 -6.37 -5.06
CA LEU A 85 -9.68 -5.99 -5.27
C LEU A 85 -10.61 -7.19 -5.06
N GLU A 86 -10.24 -8.34 -5.61
CA GLU A 86 -11.07 -9.55 -5.52
C GLU A 86 -11.34 -9.97 -4.08
N THR A 87 -10.40 -9.71 -3.20
CA THR A 87 -10.59 -9.99 -1.78
C THR A 87 -11.43 -8.91 -1.12
N ALA A 88 -11.17 -7.66 -1.47
CA ALA A 88 -11.86 -6.52 -0.86
C ALA A 88 -13.36 -6.54 -1.15
N ILE A 89 -13.76 -6.92 -2.36
CA ILE A 89 -15.18 -6.91 -2.72
C ILE A 89 -16.00 -7.93 -1.95
N GLN A 90 -15.34 -8.90 -1.31
CA GLN A 90 -16.05 -9.87 -0.49
C GLN A 90 -16.39 -9.33 0.89
N ASN A 91 -15.88 -8.16 1.21
CA ASN A 91 -16.12 -7.51 2.50
C ASN A 91 -16.82 -6.17 2.23
N VAL A 92 -18.15 -6.18 2.38
CA VAL A 92 -18.97 -5.01 2.04
C VAL A 92 -18.58 -3.78 2.84
N LYS A 93 -18.32 -3.97 4.12
CA LYS A 93 -17.97 -2.86 4.98
C LYS A 93 -16.66 -2.22 4.57
N LEU A 94 -15.68 -3.05 4.26
CA LEU A 94 -14.37 -2.58 3.80
C LEU A 94 -14.49 -1.86 2.47
N MET A 95 -15.23 -2.42 1.52
CA MET A 95 -15.41 -1.78 0.22
C MET A 95 -16.12 -0.43 0.35
N ASN A 96 -17.10 -0.34 1.22
CA ASN A 96 -17.76 0.94 1.46
C ASN A 96 -16.79 1.97 2.00
N GLU A 97 -15.89 1.55 2.88
CA GLU A 97 -14.88 2.45 3.42
C GLU A 97 -13.92 2.92 2.31
N ILE A 98 -13.49 2.00 1.46
CA ILE A 98 -12.60 2.35 0.37
C ILE A 98 -13.28 3.28 -0.63
N LEU A 99 -14.55 3.03 -0.94
CA LEU A 99 -15.29 3.90 -1.85
C LEU A 99 -15.51 5.29 -1.27
N LYS A 100 -15.65 5.39 0.04
CA LYS A 100 -15.88 6.67 0.68
C LYS A 100 -14.61 7.49 0.84
N ASP A 101 -13.56 6.87 1.35
CA ASP A 101 -12.34 7.58 1.76
C ASP A 101 -11.10 7.23 0.94
N GLY A 102 -11.18 6.21 0.10
CA GLY A 102 -10.02 5.74 -0.64
C GLY A 102 -9.52 6.76 -1.65
N ILE A 103 -8.21 6.74 -1.87
CA ILE A 103 -7.56 7.66 -2.79
C ILE A 103 -6.83 6.84 -3.84
N LYS A 104 -7.15 7.05 -5.11
CA LYS A 104 -6.43 6.38 -6.17
C LYS A 104 -5.05 7.02 -6.29
N ILE A 105 -4.01 6.24 -6.06
CA ILE A 105 -2.64 6.75 -6.10
C ILE A 105 -1.83 6.23 -7.26
N TYR A 106 -2.38 5.31 -8.06
CA TYR A 106 -1.71 4.78 -9.24
C TYR A 106 -2.75 4.28 -10.23
N GLY A 107 -2.54 4.55 -11.51
CA GLY A 107 -3.42 4.06 -12.56
C GLY A 107 -4.34 5.05 -13.22
#